data_103e51b91b739f43f972673d7172cd48
#
_entry.id   103e51b91b739f43f972673d7172cd48
#
_cell.length_a   1.000
_cell.length_b   1.000
_cell.length_c   1.000
_cell.angle_alpha   90.00
_cell.angle_beta   90.00
_cell.angle_gamma   90.00
#
_symmetry.space_group_name_H-M   'P 1'
#
loop_
_entity.id
_entity.type
_entity.pdbx_description
1 polymer ?
#
loop_
_entity_poly.entity_id
_entity_poly.type
_entity_poly.pdbx_seq_one_letter_code
_entity_poly.pdbx_strand_id
1 'polypeptide(L)'
;MKQQDKLSILCFGDCCGKVGRNALAKAIPELKEKYSADFVIVNSENATNGRGCSLSSYRELIKSGADCLTSGNHFYEQRDVFSPDAPILFEKQIRPLNLAKDAPLKGSKIFEIKGFKVRVTNLLGRVEINGAQSNPFTDMDELLEKDEKVDFDIVDFHAEATGEKRALAEYLDGRISLFVGTHTHVQTNDCQKLNKGTLFISDLGMCGLFDSCLGMLKDNVVKKVGFGLPASFQSPSSGLAQINGIYAVLFKDKNECKIELVNIKVNA
;
A
#
# COMPACT_ATOMS: atom_id res chain seq x y z
N MET A 1 1.82 -27.73 -16.74
CA MET A 1 1.13 -27.20 -15.54
C MET A 1 0.16 -26.13 -16.01
N LYS A 2 -1.10 -26.22 -15.64
CA LYS A 2 -2.13 -25.28 -16.06
C LYS A 2 -1.83 -23.88 -15.48
N GLN A 3 -1.73 -22.89 -16.33
CA GLN A 3 -1.45 -21.48 -16.00
C GLN A 3 -2.57 -20.81 -15.15
N GLN A 4 -3.58 -21.58 -14.75
CA GLN A 4 -4.83 -21.15 -14.08
C GLN A 4 -4.80 -21.25 -12.54
N ASP A 5 -3.73 -21.75 -11.91
CA ASP A 5 -3.77 -22.08 -10.49
C ASP A 5 -3.03 -21.07 -9.59
N LYS A 6 -2.50 -19.98 -10.16
CA LYS A 6 -1.73 -18.98 -9.43
C LYS A 6 -2.07 -17.55 -9.81
N LEU A 7 -1.90 -16.64 -8.87
CA LEU A 7 -2.00 -15.20 -9.04
C LEU A 7 -0.66 -14.53 -8.68
N SER A 8 -0.13 -13.74 -9.60
CA SER A 8 1.13 -13.00 -9.43
C SER A 8 0.83 -11.53 -9.15
N ILE A 9 1.35 -10.99 -8.05
CA ILE A 9 1.02 -9.67 -7.54
C ILE A 9 2.28 -8.85 -7.31
N LEU A 10 2.25 -7.57 -7.69
CA LEU A 10 3.20 -6.56 -7.26
C LEU A 10 2.50 -5.63 -6.26
N CYS A 11 3.10 -5.44 -5.06
CA CYS A 11 2.66 -4.44 -4.10
C CYS A 11 3.78 -3.43 -3.90
N PHE A 12 3.48 -2.14 -4.11
CA PHE A 12 4.42 -1.04 -3.91
C PHE A 12 4.02 -0.23 -2.69
N GLY A 13 5.04 0.18 -1.92
CA GLY A 13 4.85 1.00 -0.74
C GLY A 13 4.46 2.44 -1.05
N ASP A 14 4.59 3.31 -0.04
CA ASP A 14 4.10 4.68 -0.04
C ASP A 14 4.63 5.49 -1.23
N CYS A 15 3.75 5.85 -2.16
CA CYS A 15 4.07 6.72 -3.29
C CYS A 15 4.28 8.16 -2.82
N CYS A 16 5.53 8.66 -2.83
CA CYS A 16 5.87 9.97 -2.32
C CYS A 16 6.00 11.03 -3.41
N GLY A 17 4.99 11.87 -3.53
CA GLY A 17 4.98 13.05 -4.38
C GLY A 17 5.14 12.76 -5.88
N LYS A 18 5.54 13.80 -6.63
CA LYS A 18 5.71 13.71 -8.09
C LYS A 18 6.81 12.73 -8.50
N VAL A 19 7.92 12.70 -7.73
CA VAL A 19 9.04 11.79 -8.02
C VAL A 19 8.58 10.33 -7.90
N GLY A 20 7.82 9.99 -6.86
CA GLY A 20 7.26 8.65 -6.69
C GLY A 20 6.33 8.25 -7.84
N ARG A 21 5.40 9.13 -8.22
CA ARG A 21 4.49 8.87 -9.35
C ARG A 21 5.24 8.68 -10.68
N ASN A 22 6.22 9.55 -10.98
CA ASN A 22 7.02 9.44 -12.20
C ASN A 22 7.84 8.14 -12.23
N ALA A 23 8.44 7.77 -11.11
CA ALA A 23 9.21 6.54 -10.99
C ALA A 23 8.34 5.30 -11.17
N LEU A 24 7.17 5.26 -10.53
CA LEU A 24 6.20 4.17 -10.68
C LEU A 24 5.70 4.06 -12.12
N ALA A 25 5.47 5.20 -12.81
CA ALA A 25 5.05 5.20 -14.21
C ALA A 25 6.07 4.53 -15.15
N LYS A 26 7.36 4.59 -14.82
CA LYS A 26 8.43 3.89 -15.54
C LYS A 26 8.57 2.44 -15.08
N ALA A 27 8.55 2.21 -13.77
CA ALA A 27 8.86 0.90 -13.18
C ALA A 27 7.73 -0.13 -13.33
N ILE A 28 6.46 0.28 -13.20
CA ILE A 28 5.33 -0.68 -13.23
C ILE A 28 5.27 -1.47 -14.53
N PRO A 29 5.34 -0.87 -15.74
CA PRO A 29 5.29 -1.65 -16.98
C PRO A 29 6.43 -2.67 -17.08
N GLU A 30 7.67 -2.27 -16.76
CA GLU A 30 8.85 -3.13 -16.81
C GLU A 30 8.76 -4.29 -15.81
N LEU A 31 8.31 -3.99 -14.58
CA LEU A 31 8.19 -5.01 -13.54
C LEU A 31 6.99 -5.95 -13.78
N LYS A 32 5.88 -5.43 -14.34
CA LYS A 32 4.77 -6.30 -14.78
C LYS A 32 5.22 -7.31 -15.83
N GLU A 33 6.01 -6.88 -16.80
CA GLU A 33 6.57 -7.77 -17.82
C GLU A 33 7.56 -8.77 -17.21
N LYS A 34 8.55 -8.27 -16.46
CA LYS A 34 9.58 -9.08 -15.81
C LYS A 34 9.02 -10.21 -14.95
N TYR A 35 8.01 -9.89 -14.14
CA TYR A 35 7.40 -10.83 -13.19
C TYR A 35 6.13 -11.50 -13.73
N SER A 36 5.69 -11.14 -14.93
CA SER A 36 4.37 -11.55 -15.46
C SER A 36 3.27 -11.31 -14.44
N ALA A 37 3.28 -10.11 -13.81
CA ALA A 37 2.36 -9.77 -12.73
C ALA A 37 0.94 -9.53 -13.26
N ASP A 38 -0.02 -10.14 -12.59
CA ASP A 38 -1.44 -10.11 -12.93
C ASP A 38 -2.17 -8.92 -12.30
N PHE A 39 -1.67 -8.46 -11.14
CA PHE A 39 -2.31 -7.43 -10.34
C PHE A 39 -1.26 -6.52 -9.68
N VAL A 40 -1.51 -5.22 -9.65
CA VAL A 40 -0.62 -4.22 -9.08
C VAL A 40 -1.35 -3.38 -8.05
N ILE A 41 -0.84 -3.39 -6.81
CA ILE A 41 -1.31 -2.55 -5.70
C ILE A 41 -0.25 -1.49 -5.41
N VAL A 42 -0.68 -0.24 -5.21
CA VAL A 42 0.20 0.88 -4.82
C VAL A 42 -0.40 1.59 -3.62
N ASN A 43 0.39 1.81 -2.57
CA ASN A 43 -0.04 2.71 -1.51
C ASN A 43 0.12 4.16 -1.98
N SER A 44 -0.99 4.91 -2.04
CA SER A 44 -1.07 6.27 -2.58
C SER A 44 -1.08 7.34 -1.50
N GLU A 45 -0.82 6.97 -0.25
CA GLU A 45 -0.93 7.80 0.96
C GLU A 45 -0.25 9.17 0.84
N ASN A 46 0.91 9.24 0.17
CA ASN A 46 1.71 10.44 0.04
C ASN A 46 1.81 10.93 -1.42
N ALA A 47 0.92 10.48 -2.31
CA ALA A 47 1.04 10.70 -3.75
C ALA A 47 0.97 12.19 -4.15
N THR A 48 0.20 13.01 -3.44
CA THR A 48 0.04 14.45 -3.75
C THR A 48 0.83 15.29 -2.77
N ASN A 49 2.00 15.78 -3.20
CA ASN A 49 2.86 16.65 -2.41
C ASN A 49 3.20 16.09 -1.01
N GLY A 50 3.25 14.76 -0.88
CA GLY A 50 3.57 14.08 0.37
C GLY A 50 2.37 13.85 1.30
N ARG A 51 1.13 14.18 0.88
CA ARG A 51 -0.07 13.99 1.71
C ARG A 51 -1.31 13.68 0.89
N GLY A 52 -1.88 12.51 1.08
CA GLY A 52 -3.10 12.07 0.42
C GLY A 52 -2.94 11.86 -1.09
N CYS A 53 -4.04 11.56 -1.75
CA CYS A 53 -4.10 11.30 -3.19
C CYS A 53 -5.22 12.13 -3.83
N SER A 54 -4.85 13.18 -4.59
CA SER A 54 -5.79 13.96 -5.40
C SER A 54 -6.27 13.15 -6.61
N LEU A 55 -7.36 13.57 -7.23
CA LEU A 55 -7.89 12.94 -8.44
C LEU A 55 -6.87 12.92 -9.58
N SER A 56 -6.04 13.97 -9.70
CA SER A 56 -4.96 14.01 -10.69
C SER A 56 -3.91 12.94 -10.41
N SER A 57 -3.43 12.83 -9.16
CA SER A 57 -2.44 11.82 -8.75
C SER A 57 -2.98 10.40 -8.89
N TYR A 58 -4.25 10.19 -8.54
CA TYR A 58 -4.97 8.93 -8.76
C TYR A 58 -4.93 8.52 -10.24
N ARG A 59 -5.34 9.42 -11.14
CA ARG A 59 -5.36 9.15 -12.58
C ARG A 59 -3.97 8.83 -13.15
N GLU A 60 -2.93 9.53 -12.67
CA GLU A 60 -1.54 9.24 -13.06
C GLU A 60 -1.13 7.82 -12.64
N LEU A 61 -1.41 7.41 -11.39
CA LEU A 61 -1.07 6.07 -10.91
C LEU A 61 -1.85 4.96 -11.63
N ILE A 62 -3.14 5.16 -11.87
CA ILE A 62 -3.94 4.19 -12.64
C ILE A 62 -3.43 4.08 -14.09
N LYS A 63 -3.10 5.21 -14.73
CA LYS A 63 -2.51 5.22 -16.07
C LYS A 63 -1.14 4.53 -16.12
N SER A 64 -0.40 4.55 -15.02
CA SER A 64 0.89 3.86 -14.89
C SER A 64 0.75 2.33 -14.80
N GLY A 65 -0.47 1.82 -14.63
CA GLY A 65 -0.76 0.38 -14.59
C GLY A 65 -1.07 -0.16 -13.18
N ALA A 66 -1.34 0.72 -12.19
CA ALA A 66 -1.87 0.30 -10.91
C ALA A 66 -3.33 -0.17 -11.05
N ASP A 67 -3.66 -1.30 -10.46
CA ASP A 67 -4.98 -1.91 -10.50
C ASP A 67 -5.79 -1.60 -9.23
N CYS A 68 -5.12 -1.37 -8.09
CA CYS A 68 -5.70 -0.95 -6.82
C CYS A 68 -4.79 0.06 -6.12
N LEU A 69 -5.38 1.11 -5.54
CA LEU A 69 -4.68 2.05 -4.67
C LEU A 69 -5.18 1.90 -3.24
N THR A 70 -4.25 1.75 -2.31
CA THR A 70 -4.50 1.85 -0.86
C THR A 70 -4.12 3.24 -0.35
N SER A 71 -4.41 3.55 0.89
CA SER A 71 -4.12 4.83 1.52
C SER A 71 -3.74 4.65 3.01
N GLY A 72 -3.82 5.71 3.80
CA GLY A 72 -3.47 5.68 5.21
C GLY A 72 -4.06 6.86 5.99
N ASN A 73 -3.30 7.42 6.93
CA ASN A 73 -3.78 8.48 7.83
C ASN A 73 -3.97 9.85 7.15
N HIS A 74 -3.37 10.09 5.96
CA HIS A 74 -3.59 11.30 5.16
C HIS A 74 -4.74 11.18 4.15
N PHE A 75 -5.58 10.15 4.24
CA PHE A 75 -6.69 9.92 3.31
C PHE A 75 -7.57 11.16 3.12
N TYR A 76 -7.83 11.92 4.20
CA TYR A 76 -8.68 13.11 4.18
C TYR A 76 -7.98 14.42 3.73
N GLU A 77 -6.68 14.41 3.46
CA GLU A 77 -5.91 15.62 3.16
C GLU A 77 -6.22 16.21 1.76
N GLN A 78 -6.80 15.42 0.86
CA GLN A 78 -7.22 15.89 -0.46
C GLN A 78 -8.74 16.01 -0.52
N ARG A 79 -9.23 17.20 -0.90
CA ARG A 79 -10.67 17.50 -0.94
C ARG A 79 -11.45 16.69 -1.97
N ASP A 80 -10.78 16.20 -2.99
CA ASP A 80 -11.38 15.44 -4.11
C ASP A 80 -12.14 14.20 -3.62
N VAL A 81 -11.70 13.56 -2.52
CA VAL A 81 -12.35 12.38 -1.96
C VAL A 81 -13.73 12.67 -1.34
N PHE A 82 -14.04 13.94 -1.05
CA PHE A 82 -15.34 14.37 -0.52
C PHE A 82 -16.35 14.77 -1.60
N SER A 83 -15.96 14.71 -2.89
CA SER A 83 -16.91 14.91 -3.98
C SER A 83 -18.02 13.86 -3.91
N PRO A 84 -19.28 14.21 -4.20
CA PRO A 84 -20.36 13.24 -4.34
C PRO A 84 -20.07 12.13 -5.36
N ASP A 85 -19.27 12.46 -6.39
CA ASP A 85 -18.85 11.53 -7.43
C ASP A 85 -17.59 10.73 -7.07
N ALA A 86 -17.00 10.93 -5.89
CA ALA A 86 -15.77 10.26 -5.48
C ALA A 86 -15.82 8.72 -5.63
N PRO A 87 -16.93 8.01 -5.31
CA PRO A 87 -17.00 6.56 -5.50
C PRO A 87 -16.80 6.10 -6.94
N ILE A 88 -17.14 6.95 -7.93
CA ILE A 88 -16.94 6.68 -9.36
C ILE A 88 -15.56 7.15 -9.79
N LEU A 89 -15.15 8.35 -9.37
CA LEU A 89 -13.88 8.97 -9.78
C LEU A 89 -12.66 8.24 -9.24
N PHE A 90 -12.77 7.65 -8.05
CA PHE A 90 -11.72 6.88 -7.37
C PHE A 90 -12.08 5.38 -7.29
N GLU A 91 -12.69 4.84 -8.35
CA GLU A 91 -13.22 3.47 -8.35
C GLU A 91 -12.22 2.40 -7.87
N LYS A 92 -10.94 2.59 -8.17
CA LYS A 92 -9.86 1.65 -7.82
C LYS A 92 -9.09 2.02 -6.55
N GLN A 93 -9.53 3.03 -5.81
CA GLN A 93 -8.94 3.42 -4.54
C GLN A 93 -9.79 2.97 -3.36
N ILE A 94 -9.12 2.45 -2.34
CA ILE A 94 -9.73 2.14 -1.05
C ILE A 94 -9.07 2.98 0.06
N ARG A 95 -9.80 3.15 1.15
CA ARG A 95 -9.36 3.85 2.36
C ARG A 95 -9.18 2.86 3.51
N PRO A 96 -8.54 3.23 4.64
CA PRO A 96 -8.54 2.37 5.80
C PRO A 96 -9.97 2.01 6.26
N LEU A 97 -10.24 0.71 6.44
CA LEU A 97 -11.54 0.17 6.82
C LEU A 97 -12.02 0.75 8.15
N ASN A 98 -11.10 0.92 9.08
CA ASN A 98 -11.31 1.41 10.44
C ASN A 98 -11.27 2.94 10.58
N LEU A 99 -11.49 3.70 9.51
CA LEU A 99 -11.90 5.11 9.57
C LEU A 99 -13.38 5.25 9.93
N ALA A 100 -13.86 6.49 10.08
CA ALA A 100 -15.28 6.76 10.35
C ALA A 100 -16.20 6.03 9.36
N LYS A 101 -17.33 5.52 9.84
CA LYS A 101 -18.28 4.74 9.00
C LYS A 101 -18.76 5.51 7.78
N ASP A 102 -18.96 6.83 7.95
CA ASP A 102 -19.41 7.73 6.88
C ASP A 102 -18.28 8.30 6.02
N ALA A 103 -17.03 7.80 6.20
CA ALA A 103 -15.91 8.19 5.37
C ALA A 103 -16.16 7.80 3.91
N PRO A 104 -15.84 8.69 2.94
CA PRO A 104 -16.01 8.37 1.53
C PRO A 104 -15.15 7.17 1.11
N LEU A 105 -15.52 6.51 0.04
CA LEU A 105 -14.94 5.28 -0.50
C LEU A 105 -15.12 4.06 0.43
N LYS A 106 -14.65 2.91 -0.02
CA LYS A 106 -14.73 1.64 0.72
C LYS A 106 -13.39 1.33 1.41
N GLY A 107 -13.44 0.57 2.51
CA GLY A 107 -12.23 0.07 3.20
C GLY A 107 -11.72 -1.26 2.67
N SER A 108 -12.58 -1.95 1.92
CA SER A 108 -12.29 -3.24 1.29
C SER A 108 -12.98 -3.33 -0.06
N LYS A 109 -12.33 -3.98 -1.04
CA LYS A 109 -12.86 -4.19 -2.39
C LYS A 109 -12.44 -5.53 -2.95
N ILE A 110 -13.37 -6.20 -3.64
CA ILE A 110 -13.11 -7.47 -4.36
C ILE A 110 -12.87 -7.15 -5.83
N PHE A 111 -11.83 -7.76 -6.38
CA PHE A 111 -11.44 -7.70 -7.79
C PHE A 111 -11.52 -9.10 -8.39
N GLU A 112 -11.98 -9.19 -9.64
CA GLU A 112 -11.93 -10.43 -10.41
C GLU A 112 -10.72 -10.42 -11.34
N ILE A 113 -9.75 -11.33 -11.11
CA ILE A 113 -8.48 -11.38 -11.82
C ILE A 113 -8.21 -12.82 -12.24
N LYS A 114 -8.18 -13.08 -13.54
CA LYS A 114 -7.96 -14.44 -14.09
C LYS A 114 -8.91 -15.51 -13.54
N GLY A 115 -10.13 -15.11 -13.18
CA GLY A 115 -11.13 -16.02 -12.60
C GLY A 115 -11.00 -16.24 -11.09
N PHE A 116 -10.06 -15.53 -10.41
CA PHE A 116 -9.97 -15.49 -8.95
C PHE A 116 -10.69 -14.26 -8.41
N LYS A 117 -11.36 -14.42 -7.28
CA LYS A 117 -11.84 -13.33 -6.45
C LYS A 117 -10.73 -12.93 -5.48
N VAL A 118 -10.28 -11.69 -5.57
CA VAL A 118 -9.18 -11.13 -4.76
C VAL A 118 -9.72 -9.98 -3.96
N ARG A 119 -9.75 -10.08 -2.63
CA ARG A 119 -10.11 -8.97 -1.76
C ARG A 119 -8.85 -8.23 -1.36
N VAL A 120 -8.86 -6.90 -1.51
CA VAL A 120 -7.88 -6.00 -0.94
C VAL A 120 -8.54 -5.20 0.17
N THR A 121 -7.99 -5.24 1.37
CA THR A 121 -8.44 -4.48 2.54
C THR A 121 -7.31 -3.57 3.02
N ASN A 122 -7.62 -2.30 3.22
CA ASN A 122 -6.69 -1.36 3.82
C ASN A 122 -7.10 -1.12 5.28
N LEU A 123 -6.14 -1.05 6.17
CA LEU A 123 -6.32 -0.81 7.61
C LEU A 123 -5.38 0.28 8.10
N LEU A 124 -5.75 0.95 9.18
CA LEU A 124 -4.95 1.94 9.87
C LEU A 124 -4.58 1.45 11.27
N GLY A 125 -3.31 1.64 11.66
CA GLY A 125 -2.82 1.38 13.01
C GLY A 125 -3.42 2.30 14.07
N ARG A 126 -3.17 1.99 15.32
CA ARG A 126 -3.64 2.74 16.49
C ARG A 126 -2.49 3.16 17.42
N VAL A 127 -1.34 2.52 17.29
CA VAL A 127 -0.16 2.79 18.13
C VAL A 127 0.70 3.85 17.44
N GLU A 128 0.85 5.00 18.08
CA GLU A 128 1.65 6.15 17.60
C GLU A 128 1.25 6.70 16.21
N ILE A 129 0.02 6.41 15.78
CA ILE A 129 -0.59 6.94 14.56
C ILE A 129 -2.04 7.33 14.83
N ASN A 130 -2.49 8.42 14.24
CA ASN A 130 -3.84 8.94 14.46
C ASN A 130 -4.77 8.62 13.29
N GLY A 131 -6.08 8.58 13.57
CA GLY A 131 -7.13 8.48 12.55
C GLY A 131 -8.05 7.28 12.69
N ALA A 132 -7.56 6.13 13.16
CA ALA A 132 -8.38 4.94 13.37
C ALA A 132 -9.52 5.20 14.38
N GLN A 133 -10.75 4.82 14.01
CA GLN A 133 -11.96 4.96 14.84
C GLN A 133 -12.38 3.65 15.49
N SER A 134 -11.94 2.52 14.96
CA SER A 134 -12.21 1.18 15.48
C SER A 134 -10.96 0.33 15.56
N ASN A 135 -11.11 -0.89 16.06
CA ASN A 135 -9.99 -1.81 16.26
C ASN A 135 -9.77 -2.68 14.99
N PRO A 136 -8.60 -2.59 14.33
CA PRO A 136 -8.35 -3.35 13.10
C PRO A 136 -8.44 -4.87 13.26
N PHE A 137 -8.23 -5.41 14.46
CA PHE A 137 -8.40 -6.84 14.73
C PHE A 137 -9.87 -7.27 14.63
N THR A 138 -10.75 -6.56 15.33
CA THR A 138 -12.19 -6.85 15.32
C THR A 138 -12.84 -6.52 13.99
N ASP A 139 -12.38 -5.47 13.30
CA ASP A 139 -12.90 -5.11 11.99
C ASP A 139 -12.55 -6.18 10.95
N MET A 140 -11.37 -6.80 11.04
CA MET A 140 -11.00 -7.94 10.19
C MET A 140 -11.82 -9.19 10.51
N ASP A 141 -12.10 -9.47 11.80
CA ASP A 141 -12.98 -10.58 12.17
C ASP A 141 -14.36 -10.40 11.53
N GLU A 142 -14.96 -9.22 11.71
CA GLU A 142 -16.26 -8.92 11.11
C GLU A 142 -16.26 -9.05 9.59
N LEU A 143 -15.22 -8.55 8.92
CA LEU A 143 -15.09 -8.63 7.48
C LEU A 143 -14.99 -10.09 7.00
N LEU A 144 -14.10 -10.88 7.62
CA LEU A 144 -13.86 -12.26 7.20
C LEU A 144 -15.03 -13.21 7.53
N GLU A 145 -15.86 -12.87 8.53
CA GLU A 145 -17.02 -13.67 8.92
C GLU A 145 -18.27 -13.34 8.09
N LYS A 146 -18.51 -12.03 7.84
CA LYS A 146 -19.78 -11.54 7.28
C LYS A 146 -19.75 -11.30 5.78
N ASP A 147 -18.57 -11.08 5.19
CA ASP A 147 -18.44 -10.74 3.78
C ASP A 147 -18.28 -11.97 2.89
N GLU A 148 -18.38 -11.76 1.59
CA GLU A 148 -18.24 -12.79 0.56
C GLU A 148 -16.90 -13.55 0.71
N LYS A 149 -16.92 -14.88 0.55
CA LYS A 149 -15.70 -15.68 0.50
C LYS A 149 -14.96 -15.43 -0.81
N VAL A 150 -13.63 -15.26 -0.71
CA VAL A 150 -12.75 -14.99 -1.84
C VAL A 150 -11.64 -16.03 -1.94
N ASP A 151 -10.97 -16.09 -3.08
CA ASP A 151 -9.83 -16.99 -3.27
C ASP A 151 -8.59 -16.48 -2.54
N PHE A 152 -8.36 -15.15 -2.54
CA PHE A 152 -7.22 -14.50 -1.91
C PHE A 152 -7.63 -13.24 -1.17
N ASP A 153 -7.22 -13.14 0.10
CA ASP A 153 -7.33 -11.94 0.93
C ASP A 153 -5.97 -11.25 1.08
N ILE A 154 -5.90 -9.97 0.75
CA ILE A 154 -4.71 -9.12 0.84
C ILE A 154 -4.99 -7.98 1.79
N VAL A 155 -4.11 -7.75 2.75
CA VAL A 155 -4.21 -6.66 3.72
C VAL A 155 -3.03 -5.70 3.56
N ASP A 156 -3.29 -4.41 3.35
CA ASP A 156 -2.34 -3.32 3.55
C ASP A 156 -2.63 -2.65 4.89
N PHE A 157 -1.72 -2.82 5.85
CA PHE A 157 -1.83 -2.24 7.19
C PHE A 157 -0.90 -1.04 7.34
N HIS A 158 -1.49 0.14 7.20
CA HIS A 158 -0.80 1.42 7.33
C HIS A 158 -0.63 1.79 8.80
N ALA A 159 0.52 1.51 9.40
CA ALA A 159 0.75 1.65 10.83
C ALA A 159 2.20 2.07 11.15
N GLU A 160 2.39 2.82 12.24
CA GLU A 160 3.73 3.22 12.71
C GLU A 160 4.46 2.05 13.36
N ALA A 161 3.85 1.43 14.38
CA ALA A 161 4.52 0.48 15.24
C ALA A 161 4.71 -0.89 14.56
N THR A 162 5.97 -1.33 14.37
CA THR A 162 6.31 -2.67 13.84
C THR A 162 5.68 -3.79 14.69
N GLY A 163 5.63 -3.61 16.02
CA GLY A 163 5.00 -4.57 16.93
C GLY A 163 3.50 -4.75 16.66
N GLU A 164 2.77 -3.66 16.36
CA GLU A 164 1.36 -3.71 16.01
C GLU A 164 1.15 -4.43 14.67
N LYS A 165 1.98 -4.12 13.66
CA LYS A 165 1.98 -4.80 12.36
C LYS A 165 2.17 -6.31 12.52
N ARG A 166 3.19 -6.71 13.29
CA ARG A 166 3.47 -8.12 13.54
C ARG A 166 2.35 -8.81 14.31
N ALA A 167 1.79 -8.17 15.33
CA ALA A 167 0.70 -8.74 16.12
C ALA A 167 -0.56 -9.00 15.27
N LEU A 168 -0.95 -8.04 14.41
CA LEU A 168 -2.10 -8.23 13.51
C LEU A 168 -1.82 -9.32 12.46
N ALA A 169 -0.61 -9.37 11.91
CA ALA A 169 -0.23 -10.39 10.95
C ALA A 169 -0.27 -11.80 11.55
N GLU A 170 0.25 -12.00 12.76
CA GLU A 170 0.17 -13.28 13.47
C GLU A 170 -1.28 -13.68 13.83
N TYR A 171 -2.10 -12.70 14.21
CA TYR A 171 -3.52 -12.94 14.47
C TYR A 171 -4.28 -13.41 13.21
N LEU A 172 -3.92 -12.87 12.05
CA LEU A 172 -4.54 -13.20 10.77
C LEU A 172 -3.85 -14.36 10.04
N ASP A 173 -2.75 -14.92 10.60
CA ASP A 173 -1.99 -15.98 9.93
C ASP A 173 -2.85 -17.21 9.63
N GLY A 174 -2.83 -17.62 8.37
CA GLY A 174 -3.66 -18.70 7.84
C GLY A 174 -5.08 -18.28 7.44
N ARG A 175 -5.55 -17.09 7.84
CA ARG A 175 -6.89 -16.56 7.51
C ARG A 175 -6.86 -15.68 6.25
N ILE A 176 -5.72 -15.06 5.95
CA ILE A 176 -5.47 -14.24 4.77
C ILE A 176 -4.30 -14.80 3.95
N SER A 177 -4.09 -14.28 2.74
CA SER A 177 -3.04 -14.74 1.83
C SER A 177 -1.77 -13.90 1.90
N LEU A 178 -1.92 -12.57 2.00
CA LEU A 178 -0.82 -11.62 2.00
C LEU A 178 -1.11 -10.47 2.98
N PHE A 179 -0.13 -10.18 3.83
CA PHE A 179 -0.09 -9.02 4.71
C PHE A 179 1.10 -8.15 4.36
N VAL A 180 0.87 -6.90 4.00
CA VAL A 180 1.92 -5.89 3.82
C VAL A 180 1.70 -4.74 4.77
N GLY A 181 2.78 -4.24 5.36
CA GLY A 181 2.76 -2.99 6.13
C GLY A 181 3.26 -1.82 5.30
N THR A 182 2.81 -0.61 5.65
CA THR A 182 3.19 0.68 5.05
C THR A 182 3.33 1.75 6.13
N HIS A 183 3.71 2.97 5.81
CA HIS A 183 3.82 4.18 6.63
C HIS A 183 5.25 4.61 6.97
N THR A 184 6.16 3.71 7.38
CA THR A 184 7.48 4.15 7.88
C THR A 184 8.42 4.63 6.78
N HIS A 185 8.09 4.36 5.50
CA HIS A 185 8.88 4.69 4.32
C HIS A 185 10.21 3.92 4.21
N VAL A 186 10.51 3.03 5.15
CA VAL A 186 11.73 2.21 5.17
C VAL A 186 11.37 0.76 4.94
N GLN A 187 11.84 0.18 3.82
CA GLN A 187 11.60 -1.23 3.54
C GLN A 187 12.29 -2.10 4.57
N THR A 188 11.52 -2.98 5.22
CA THR A 188 12.03 -3.88 6.24
C THR A 188 12.59 -5.17 5.67
N ASN A 189 13.45 -5.86 6.42
CA ASN A 189 14.12 -7.10 5.99
C ASN A 189 13.46 -8.35 6.58
N ASP A 190 12.18 -8.27 6.94
CA ASP A 190 11.43 -9.36 7.56
C ASP A 190 10.41 -10.05 6.62
N CYS A 191 10.65 -9.90 5.30
CA CYS A 191 9.86 -10.52 4.25
C CYS A 191 9.90 -12.05 4.37
N GLN A 192 8.75 -12.69 4.63
CA GLN A 192 8.68 -14.12 4.92
C GLN A 192 7.28 -14.70 4.68
N LYS A 193 7.20 -16.03 4.76
CA LYS A 193 5.95 -16.77 4.92
C LYS A 193 5.80 -17.15 6.40
N LEU A 194 4.66 -16.80 6.99
CA LEU A 194 4.31 -17.15 8.38
C LEU A 194 3.96 -18.64 8.50
N ASN A 195 3.84 -19.11 9.73
CA ASN A 195 3.71 -20.54 10.04
C ASN A 195 2.46 -21.22 9.44
N LYS A 196 1.34 -20.48 9.28
CA LYS A 196 0.10 -20.99 8.67
C LYS A 196 -0.07 -20.58 7.21
N GLY A 197 1.01 -20.01 6.61
CA GLY A 197 1.13 -19.77 5.18
C GLY A 197 0.80 -18.37 4.68
N THR A 198 0.45 -17.40 5.54
CA THR A 198 0.31 -16.00 5.15
C THR A 198 1.67 -15.43 4.75
N LEU A 199 1.75 -14.80 3.58
CA LEU A 199 2.93 -14.02 3.18
C LEU A 199 2.95 -12.69 3.93
N PHE A 200 4.13 -12.25 4.39
CA PHE A 200 4.27 -11.12 5.31
C PHE A 200 5.49 -10.25 5.02
N ILE A 201 5.31 -8.94 5.19
CA ILE A 201 6.37 -7.96 5.40
C ILE A 201 5.84 -6.83 6.29
N SER A 202 6.62 -6.37 7.27
CA SER A 202 6.17 -5.32 8.19
C SER A 202 6.16 -3.92 7.59
N ASP A 203 7.01 -3.61 6.59
CA ASP A 203 6.90 -2.37 5.83
C ASP A 203 7.47 -2.51 4.41
N LEU A 204 6.68 -2.10 3.42
CA LEU A 204 7.09 -2.09 2.02
C LEU A 204 8.15 -1.02 1.71
N GLY A 205 8.29 0.00 2.56
CA GLY A 205 9.06 1.20 2.29
C GLY A 205 8.32 2.18 1.39
N MET A 206 9.03 3.13 0.79
CA MET A 206 8.44 4.14 -0.09
C MET A 206 8.88 4.00 -1.55
N CYS A 207 8.07 4.56 -2.46
CA CYS A 207 8.42 4.88 -3.82
C CYS A 207 8.59 6.41 -3.93
N GLY A 208 9.83 6.90 -3.97
CA GLY A 208 10.12 8.34 -3.92
C GLY A 208 11.60 8.66 -4.06
N LEU A 209 11.97 9.93 -3.88
CA LEU A 209 13.36 10.37 -4.01
C LEU A 209 14.28 9.55 -3.10
N PHE A 210 15.32 8.93 -3.68
CA PHE A 210 16.28 8.11 -2.94
C PHE A 210 17.10 8.94 -1.95
N ASP A 211 17.68 10.04 -2.42
CA ASP A 211 18.49 10.93 -1.59
C ASP A 211 17.61 11.97 -0.87
N SER A 212 16.84 11.53 0.12
CA SER A 212 15.86 12.34 0.85
C SER A 212 15.75 11.90 2.31
N CYS A 213 15.07 12.67 3.14
CA CYS A 213 14.56 12.21 4.43
C CYS A 213 13.12 11.74 4.25
N LEU A 214 12.93 10.41 4.07
CA LEU A 214 11.62 9.78 3.90
C LEU A 214 10.75 10.44 2.81
N GLY A 215 11.37 10.81 1.67
CA GLY A 215 10.68 11.44 0.54
C GLY A 215 10.67 12.97 0.57
N MET A 216 11.16 13.61 1.64
CA MET A 216 11.22 15.07 1.81
C MET A 216 12.63 15.60 1.65
N LEU A 217 12.76 16.89 1.26
CA LEU A 217 14.06 17.56 1.15
C LEU A 217 14.80 17.57 2.50
N LYS A 218 16.04 17.06 2.51
CA LYS A 218 16.83 16.84 3.72
C LYS A 218 17.01 18.09 4.56
N ASP A 219 17.41 19.21 3.94
CA ASP A 219 17.73 20.45 4.65
C ASP A 219 16.55 20.96 5.49
N ASN A 220 15.33 20.85 4.94
CA ASN A 220 14.12 21.26 5.63
C ASN A 220 13.80 20.34 6.83
N VAL A 221 14.00 19.03 6.62
CA VAL A 221 13.79 18.04 7.69
C VAL A 221 14.81 18.22 8.81
N VAL A 222 16.09 18.36 8.46
CA VAL A 222 17.18 18.59 9.46
C VAL A 222 16.95 19.89 10.23
N LYS A 223 16.58 20.99 9.56
CA LYS A 223 16.22 22.24 10.24
C LYS A 223 15.11 22.05 11.27
N LYS A 224 14.03 21.39 10.85
CA LYS A 224 12.84 21.27 11.71
C LYS A 224 13.03 20.25 12.82
N VAL A 225 13.52 19.06 12.50
CA VAL A 225 13.64 17.94 13.44
C VAL A 225 14.89 18.06 14.30
N GLY A 226 16.03 18.42 13.69
CA GLY A 226 17.30 18.50 14.38
C GLY A 226 17.48 19.76 15.23
N PHE A 227 16.95 20.90 14.76
CA PHE A 227 17.20 22.20 15.40
C PHE A 227 15.94 22.91 15.89
N GLY A 228 14.74 22.35 15.69
CA GLY A 228 13.47 22.98 16.07
C GLY A 228 13.16 24.27 15.30
N LEU A 229 13.85 24.55 14.18
CA LEU A 229 13.66 25.76 13.40
C LEU A 229 12.44 25.65 12.47
N PRO A 230 11.75 26.78 12.20
CA PRO A 230 10.64 26.78 11.24
C PRO A 230 11.10 26.34 9.85
N ALA A 231 10.53 25.26 9.34
CA ALA A 231 10.70 24.78 7.97
C ALA A 231 9.49 23.99 7.55
N SER A 232 9.08 24.11 6.28
CA SER A 232 8.04 23.29 5.69
C SER A 232 8.63 22.01 5.09
N PHE A 233 7.98 20.88 5.26
CA PHE A 233 8.34 19.67 4.54
C PHE A 233 7.95 19.84 3.07
N GLN A 234 8.89 19.63 2.17
CA GLN A 234 8.72 19.80 0.73
C GLN A 234 9.10 18.50 0.02
N SER A 235 8.19 18.04 -0.84
CA SER A 235 8.48 16.93 -1.75
C SER A 235 9.31 17.44 -2.93
N PRO A 236 10.38 16.74 -3.33
CA PRO A 236 11.14 17.06 -4.53
C PRO A 236 10.32 16.81 -5.80
N SER A 237 10.73 17.42 -6.92
CA SER A 237 10.03 17.30 -8.21
C SER A 237 10.72 16.38 -9.22
N SER A 238 11.99 16.02 -9.00
CA SER A 238 12.79 15.14 -9.87
C SER A 238 13.99 14.56 -9.13
N GLY A 239 14.63 13.55 -9.68
CA GLY A 239 15.87 12.94 -9.17
C GLY A 239 15.86 11.42 -9.27
N LEU A 240 16.93 10.79 -8.77
CA LEU A 240 17.00 9.35 -8.65
C LEU A 240 16.00 8.88 -7.59
N ALA A 241 15.02 8.10 -7.99
CA ALA A 241 14.02 7.53 -7.10
C ALA A 241 14.38 6.11 -6.70
N GLN A 242 13.95 5.71 -5.51
CA GLN A 242 13.82 4.30 -5.12
C GLN A 242 12.38 3.83 -5.33
N ILE A 243 12.23 2.59 -5.75
CA ILE A 243 10.96 1.86 -5.83
C ILE A 243 11.09 0.67 -4.91
N ASN A 244 10.32 0.69 -3.83
CA ASN A 244 10.25 -0.39 -2.85
C ASN A 244 8.89 -1.07 -2.89
N GLY A 245 8.90 -2.37 -2.72
CA GLY A 245 7.70 -3.19 -2.71
C GLY A 245 8.03 -4.67 -2.59
N ILE A 246 7.07 -5.50 -2.96
CA ILE A 246 7.23 -6.95 -3.06
C ILE A 246 6.64 -7.49 -4.36
N TYR A 247 7.14 -8.63 -4.77
CA TYR A 247 6.49 -9.54 -5.69
C TYR A 247 6.01 -10.77 -4.92
N ALA A 248 4.75 -11.14 -5.08
CA ALA A 248 4.15 -12.30 -4.46
C ALA A 248 3.49 -13.21 -5.50
N VAL A 249 3.62 -14.51 -5.31
CA VAL A 249 2.87 -15.53 -6.06
C VAL A 249 1.99 -16.27 -5.09
N LEU A 250 0.68 -16.15 -5.29
CA LEU A 250 -0.34 -16.79 -4.48
C LEU A 250 -0.87 -18.04 -5.18
N PHE A 251 -0.96 -19.12 -4.43
CA PHE A 251 -1.59 -20.37 -4.83
C PHE A 251 -2.70 -20.73 -3.84
N LYS A 252 -3.66 -21.56 -4.27
CA LYS A 252 -4.67 -22.12 -3.34
C LYS A 252 -4.01 -22.97 -2.25
N ASP A 253 -2.97 -23.71 -2.61
CA ASP A 253 -2.07 -24.33 -1.61
C ASP A 253 -1.08 -23.28 -1.10
N LYS A 254 -1.26 -22.85 0.14
CA LYS A 254 -0.42 -21.85 0.79
C LYS A 254 1.05 -22.26 0.92
N ASN A 255 1.34 -23.56 0.87
CA ASN A 255 2.72 -24.04 0.91
C ASN A 255 3.52 -23.64 -0.34
N GLU A 256 2.86 -23.49 -1.48
CA GLU A 256 3.48 -23.09 -2.75
C GLU A 256 3.66 -21.56 -2.86
N CYS A 257 2.97 -20.76 -2.03
CA CYS A 257 3.04 -19.30 -2.05
C CYS A 257 4.47 -18.80 -1.83
N LYS A 258 4.85 -17.74 -2.56
CA LYS A 258 6.19 -17.15 -2.53
C LYS A 258 6.10 -15.63 -2.44
N ILE A 259 7.06 -15.03 -1.76
CA ILE A 259 7.23 -13.58 -1.66
C ILE A 259 8.70 -13.22 -1.79
N GLU A 260 9.00 -12.14 -2.49
CA GLU A 260 10.35 -11.58 -2.59
C GLU A 260 10.31 -10.06 -2.59
N LEU A 261 11.39 -9.44 -2.10
CA LEU A 261 11.54 -7.99 -2.09
C LEU A 261 11.75 -7.44 -3.50
N VAL A 262 11.12 -6.33 -3.80
CA VAL A 262 11.44 -5.46 -4.93
C VAL A 262 12.07 -4.18 -4.38
N ASN A 263 13.33 -3.94 -4.76
CA ASN A 263 14.07 -2.72 -4.41
C ASN A 263 14.93 -2.32 -5.61
N ILE A 264 14.49 -1.30 -6.33
CA ILE A 264 15.19 -0.81 -7.52
C ILE A 264 15.31 0.71 -7.50
N LYS A 265 16.22 1.25 -8.31
CA LYS A 265 16.40 2.68 -8.51
C LYS A 265 16.06 3.07 -9.93
N VAL A 266 15.33 4.16 -10.09
CA VAL A 266 14.83 4.68 -11.38
C VAL A 266 15.04 6.19 -11.43
N ASN A 267 15.54 6.72 -12.54
CA ASN A 267 15.54 8.17 -12.76
C ASN A 267 14.10 8.65 -13.03
N ALA A 268 13.60 9.55 -12.17
CA ALA A 268 12.21 10.03 -12.19
C ALA A 268 12.08 11.48 -12.68
#